data_2dc632e2766255b9a6bb08256b81aa49
#
_entry.id   2dc632e2766255b9a6bb08256b81aa49
#
_cell.length_a   1.000
_cell.length_b   1.000
_cell.length_c   1.000
_cell.angle_alpha   90.00
_cell.angle_beta   90.00
_cell.angle_gamma   90.00
#
_symmetry.space_group_name_H-M   'P 1'
#
loop_
_entity.id
_entity.type
_entity.pdbx_description
1 polymer ?
#
loop_
_entity_poly.entity_id
_entity_poly.type
_entity_poly.pdbx_seq_one_letter_code
_entity_poly.pdbx_strand_id
1 'polypeptide(L)'
;MLPTSVADESDVPPTLVFDQQDGLHVDGIVNLTGDSSFPLTSVEIHVWNISKPDQWDAVNSSPYLDSVVPYSDESSDSTMWSWQHSFELTSVDCTCYVEISVMEHTDLQSFGVVVYVGEEHHRPVLRPSLSTPVHETYSTQIFNSNTFELDYNVLLPTEQVDSFPSTSINILSNVRICPASYGICLDNYTSIDASHVLLENELRVIVDVDANLISDGFYQLQVQVQDDVLRFSNNVTQFIVIDQTMPIVQLNAIDAVDEAGSIVVDIDVDDGYAGSTFVITWSITQPDETPRAVLDTEILDDRRLEFTPTKSGSYVVNALVRDLGGHLVVVSHNVSVSNIAPNAVLRYDGFLVENGTEITIPKSGDWVFSANESSDTTNDQTTLSYYWFVDGKALLSGKSYLSSSDIQTPDYREIRVEVVDDDGESANISFLVRQQTDSTQTFSDSSLSLGIALFFILSIVVIAVMRQRSSSDGPSGFVKWTERGKEPKN
;
A
#
# COMPACT_ATOMS: atom_id res chain seq x y z
N MET A 1 -15.67 -12.75 16.15
CA MET A 1 -16.95 -12.77 15.41
C MET A 1 -17.11 -11.39 14.80
N LEU A 2 -16.76 -11.25 13.54
CA LEU A 2 -17.06 -10.05 12.75
C LEU A 2 -18.53 -10.16 12.30
N PRO A 3 -19.32 -9.10 12.34
CA PRO A 3 -20.65 -9.13 11.78
C PRO A 3 -20.53 -9.32 10.27
N THR A 4 -21.05 -10.40 9.77
CA THR A 4 -21.36 -10.56 8.35
C THR A 4 -22.39 -9.48 8.01
N SER A 5 -21.95 -8.44 7.28
CA SER A 5 -22.90 -7.56 6.60
C SER A 5 -23.68 -8.43 5.62
N VAL A 6 -24.94 -8.61 5.90
CA VAL A 6 -25.90 -9.10 4.91
C VAL A 6 -25.89 -8.04 3.81
N ALA A 7 -25.40 -8.36 2.63
CA ALA A 7 -25.61 -7.53 1.46
C ALA A 7 -27.13 -7.37 1.30
N ASP A 8 -27.57 -6.14 1.31
CA ASP A 8 -28.96 -5.79 1.07
C ASP A 8 -29.27 -6.20 -0.38
N GLU A 9 -30.29 -6.99 -0.59
CA GLU A 9 -30.67 -7.59 -1.87
C GLU A 9 -31.21 -6.58 -2.90
N SER A 10 -30.94 -5.28 -2.75
CA SER A 10 -31.50 -4.18 -3.55
C SER A 10 -30.51 -3.39 -4.40
N ASP A 11 -29.31 -3.87 -4.68
CA ASP A 11 -28.33 -3.16 -5.50
C ASP A 11 -28.43 -3.48 -7.02
N VAL A 12 -29.64 -3.60 -7.56
CA VAL A 12 -29.80 -3.45 -8.99
C VAL A 12 -29.79 -1.95 -9.31
N PRO A 13 -28.83 -1.47 -10.13
CA PRO A 13 -28.79 -0.05 -10.47
C PRO A 13 -30.13 0.39 -11.07
N PRO A 14 -30.62 1.55 -10.67
CA PRO A 14 -31.88 2.07 -11.18
C PRO A 14 -31.79 2.24 -12.70
N THR A 15 -32.79 1.80 -13.41
CA THR A 15 -32.85 1.87 -14.88
C THR A 15 -33.99 2.79 -15.33
N LEU A 16 -33.69 3.59 -16.35
CA LEU A 16 -34.66 4.41 -17.07
C LEU A 16 -34.46 4.13 -18.57
N VAL A 17 -35.52 3.79 -19.27
CA VAL A 17 -35.45 3.40 -20.66
C VAL A 17 -36.44 4.20 -21.48
N PHE A 18 -36.02 4.62 -22.68
CA PHE A 18 -36.90 5.15 -23.73
C PHE A 18 -37.31 4.04 -24.68
N ASP A 19 -38.59 4.00 -25.05
CA ASP A 19 -39.11 3.07 -26.10
C ASP A 19 -38.75 3.58 -27.49
N GLN A 20 -38.56 4.89 -27.63
CA GLN A 20 -38.25 5.51 -28.92
C GLN A 20 -36.82 5.24 -29.32
N GLN A 21 -36.66 4.92 -30.58
CA GLN A 21 -35.35 4.83 -31.19
C GLN A 21 -34.74 6.23 -31.31
N ASP A 22 -33.45 6.34 -30.96
CA ASP A 22 -32.66 7.54 -31.20
C ASP A 22 -32.65 7.90 -32.69
N GLY A 23 -32.75 9.19 -32.99
CA GLY A 23 -32.77 9.69 -34.35
C GLY A 23 -34.15 9.64 -34.99
N LEU A 24 -35.25 9.56 -34.22
CA LEU A 24 -36.62 9.58 -34.71
C LEU A 24 -36.91 10.92 -35.42
N HIS A 25 -37.47 10.87 -36.62
CA HIS A 25 -38.00 12.04 -37.33
C HIS A 25 -39.46 12.29 -36.93
N VAL A 26 -39.78 13.53 -36.61
CA VAL A 26 -41.10 13.97 -36.15
C VAL A 26 -41.50 15.29 -36.78
N ASP A 27 -42.80 15.41 -37.12
CA ASP A 27 -43.39 16.62 -37.71
C ASP A 27 -43.93 17.58 -36.62
N GLY A 28 -43.09 17.90 -35.65
CA GLY A 28 -43.42 18.96 -34.64
C GLY A 28 -44.09 18.46 -33.37
N ILE A 29 -44.60 17.23 -33.28
CA ILE A 29 -45.09 16.64 -32.01
C ILE A 29 -44.22 15.47 -31.63
N VAL A 30 -43.57 15.58 -30.47
CA VAL A 30 -42.73 14.53 -29.91
C VAL A 30 -43.51 13.81 -28.81
N ASN A 31 -43.73 12.52 -28.98
CA ASN A 31 -44.31 11.65 -27.97
C ASN A 31 -43.23 10.69 -27.48
N LEU A 32 -42.90 10.78 -26.24
CA LEU A 32 -41.92 9.89 -25.59
C LEU A 32 -42.65 8.94 -24.65
N THR A 33 -42.26 7.69 -24.68
CA THR A 33 -42.67 6.68 -23.72
C THR A 33 -41.47 5.89 -23.23
N GLY A 34 -41.62 5.17 -22.14
CA GLY A 34 -40.57 4.34 -21.61
C GLY A 34 -40.92 3.70 -20.28
N ASP A 35 -39.96 3.00 -19.74
CA ASP A 35 -40.06 2.32 -18.46
C ASP A 35 -38.98 2.72 -17.48
N SER A 36 -39.29 2.60 -16.18
CA SER A 36 -38.37 2.84 -15.10
C SER A 36 -38.46 1.75 -14.05
N SER A 37 -37.35 1.37 -13.44
CA SER A 37 -37.32 0.44 -12.30
C SER A 37 -37.67 1.11 -10.95
N PHE A 38 -37.95 2.39 -10.95
CA PHE A 38 -38.26 3.20 -9.75
C PHE A 38 -39.38 4.21 -10.05
N PRO A 39 -40.13 4.68 -9.03
CA PRO A 39 -41.19 5.65 -9.21
C PRO A 39 -40.60 7.01 -9.62
N LEU A 40 -41.02 7.55 -10.76
CA LEU A 40 -40.58 8.86 -11.26
C LEU A 40 -41.48 9.95 -10.64
N THR A 41 -41.08 10.41 -9.43
CA THR A 41 -41.85 11.40 -8.67
C THR A 41 -41.35 12.84 -8.83
N SER A 42 -40.07 12.97 -9.19
CA SER A 42 -39.39 14.26 -9.38
C SER A 42 -38.46 14.18 -10.56
N VAL A 43 -38.87 14.68 -11.69
CA VAL A 43 -38.11 14.70 -12.94
C VAL A 43 -38.06 16.07 -13.55
N GLU A 44 -36.98 16.39 -14.25
CA GLU A 44 -36.86 17.53 -15.12
C GLU A 44 -36.64 17.03 -16.55
N ILE A 45 -37.48 17.53 -17.48
CA ILE A 45 -37.34 17.22 -18.88
C ILE A 45 -36.87 18.49 -19.59
N HIS A 46 -35.75 18.40 -20.27
CA HIS A 46 -35.19 19.50 -21.04
C HIS A 46 -35.09 19.10 -22.51
N VAL A 47 -35.49 20.02 -23.37
CA VAL A 47 -35.34 19.90 -24.82
C VAL A 47 -34.35 20.93 -25.30
N TRP A 48 -33.28 20.48 -25.89
CA TRP A 48 -32.19 21.31 -26.37
C TRP A 48 -32.13 21.27 -27.89
N ASN A 49 -32.08 22.44 -28.53
CA ASN A 49 -31.72 22.52 -29.94
C ASN A 49 -30.20 22.44 -30.08
N ILE A 50 -29.72 21.35 -30.65
CA ILE A 50 -28.32 21.05 -30.88
C ILE A 50 -27.93 21.13 -32.37
N SER A 51 -28.74 21.85 -33.16
CA SER A 51 -28.48 22.04 -34.62
C SER A 51 -27.19 22.81 -34.91
N LYS A 52 -26.56 23.46 -33.94
CA LYS A 52 -25.23 24.07 -34.06
C LYS A 52 -24.18 23.25 -33.31
N PRO A 53 -22.98 23.06 -33.86
CA PRO A 53 -21.96 22.20 -33.25
C PRO A 53 -21.59 22.55 -31.82
N ASP A 54 -21.52 23.84 -31.50
CA ASP A 54 -20.98 24.39 -30.28
C ASP A 54 -21.99 25.17 -29.44
N GLN A 55 -23.26 25.11 -29.80
CA GLN A 55 -24.30 25.88 -29.13
C GLN A 55 -25.53 25.03 -28.87
N TRP A 56 -25.94 25.04 -27.62
CA TRP A 56 -27.14 24.36 -27.12
C TRP A 56 -28.16 25.42 -26.69
N ASP A 57 -29.24 25.50 -27.43
CA ASP A 57 -30.31 26.45 -27.13
C ASP A 57 -31.48 25.71 -26.47
N ALA A 58 -31.88 26.11 -25.26
CA ALA A 58 -33.04 25.53 -24.60
C ALA A 58 -34.32 25.86 -25.39
N VAL A 59 -35.09 24.83 -25.75
CA VAL A 59 -36.30 24.96 -26.53
C VAL A 59 -37.54 24.80 -25.64
N ASN A 60 -37.50 23.77 -24.76
CA ASN A 60 -38.62 23.48 -23.86
C ASN A 60 -38.10 22.85 -22.56
N SER A 61 -38.89 22.93 -21.50
CA SER A 61 -38.64 22.26 -20.23
C SER A 61 -39.94 21.93 -19.52
N SER A 62 -39.98 20.81 -18.83
CA SER A 62 -41.13 20.39 -18.03
C SER A 62 -40.68 19.75 -16.73
N PRO A 63 -41.25 20.10 -15.57
CA PRO A 63 -40.87 19.51 -14.30
C PRO A 63 -41.57 18.16 -13.99
N TYR A 64 -42.36 17.63 -14.90
CA TYR A 64 -43.11 16.37 -14.67
C TYR A 64 -43.40 15.64 -15.98
N LEU A 65 -43.66 14.34 -15.85
CA LEU A 65 -44.18 13.51 -16.93
C LEU A 65 -45.72 13.58 -16.98
N ASP A 66 -46.32 13.38 -18.17
CA ASP A 66 -47.78 13.41 -18.36
C ASP A 66 -48.44 12.26 -17.61
N SER A 67 -47.84 11.10 -17.61
CA SER A 67 -48.32 9.94 -16.88
C SER A 67 -47.18 9.02 -16.42
N VAL A 68 -47.33 8.51 -15.20
CA VAL A 68 -46.46 7.45 -14.66
C VAL A 68 -47.37 6.38 -14.05
N VAL A 69 -47.32 5.17 -14.58
CA VAL A 69 -48.21 4.06 -14.21
C VAL A 69 -47.37 2.84 -13.76
N PRO A 70 -47.54 2.38 -12.51
CA PRO A 70 -46.88 1.15 -12.07
C PRO A 70 -47.51 -0.07 -12.68
N TYR A 71 -46.70 -1.05 -13.02
CA TYR A 71 -47.11 -2.37 -13.43
C TYR A 71 -46.19 -3.46 -12.87
N SER A 72 -46.65 -4.70 -12.83
CA SER A 72 -45.83 -5.82 -12.39
C SER A 72 -45.11 -6.43 -13.59
N ASP A 73 -43.80 -6.54 -13.48
CA ASP A 73 -43.01 -7.28 -14.44
C ASP A 73 -43.11 -8.80 -14.12
N GLU A 74 -43.79 -9.55 -14.98
CA GLU A 74 -43.95 -10.98 -14.80
C GLU A 74 -42.62 -11.78 -14.83
N SER A 75 -41.55 -11.16 -15.33
CA SER A 75 -40.24 -11.79 -15.48
C SER A 75 -39.31 -11.60 -14.26
N SER A 76 -39.50 -10.55 -13.44
CA SER A 76 -38.55 -10.14 -12.38
C SER A 76 -39.15 -10.05 -10.99
N ASP A 77 -40.48 -10.28 -10.81
CA ASP A 77 -41.20 -10.06 -9.53
C ASP A 77 -41.01 -8.64 -8.98
N SER A 78 -40.63 -7.68 -9.84
CA SER A 78 -40.40 -6.27 -9.50
C SER A 78 -41.52 -5.39 -10.04
N THR A 79 -41.75 -4.27 -9.35
CA THR A 79 -42.67 -3.23 -9.83
C THR A 79 -41.90 -2.33 -10.78
N MET A 80 -42.39 -2.19 -12.00
CA MET A 80 -41.91 -1.26 -13.01
C MET A 80 -42.89 -0.10 -13.15
N TRP A 81 -42.45 1.00 -13.68
CA TRP A 81 -43.26 2.21 -13.94
C TRP A 81 -43.13 2.59 -15.40
N SER A 82 -44.24 2.48 -16.14
CA SER A 82 -44.34 3.05 -17.49
C SER A 82 -44.61 4.54 -17.39
N TRP A 83 -43.94 5.30 -18.21
CA TRP A 83 -44.09 6.76 -18.25
C TRP A 83 -44.33 7.25 -19.66
N GLN A 84 -44.97 8.41 -19.78
CA GLN A 84 -45.24 9.08 -21.04
C GLN A 84 -45.13 10.60 -20.88
N HIS A 85 -44.60 11.24 -21.92
CA HIS A 85 -44.60 12.69 -22.06
C HIS A 85 -44.73 13.12 -23.52
N SER A 86 -45.52 14.18 -23.77
CA SER A 86 -45.75 14.74 -25.08
C SER A 86 -45.52 16.25 -25.08
N PHE A 87 -44.85 16.75 -26.09
CA PHE A 87 -44.63 18.17 -26.26
C PHE A 87 -44.67 18.57 -27.74
N GLU A 88 -45.03 19.85 -27.97
CA GLU A 88 -45.13 20.41 -29.31
C GLU A 88 -43.95 21.32 -29.62
N LEU A 89 -43.31 21.06 -30.78
CA LEU A 89 -42.23 21.86 -31.36
C LEU A 89 -42.58 22.41 -32.75
N THR A 90 -43.86 22.68 -32.98
CA THR A 90 -44.44 23.02 -34.31
C THR A 90 -43.84 24.24 -35.02
N SER A 91 -43.06 25.05 -34.34
CA SER A 91 -42.40 26.23 -34.90
C SER A 91 -40.86 26.10 -34.93
N VAL A 92 -40.32 24.93 -34.71
CA VAL A 92 -38.88 24.72 -34.58
C VAL A 92 -38.45 23.57 -35.48
N ASP A 93 -37.57 23.85 -36.44
CA ASP A 93 -36.80 22.83 -37.14
C ASP A 93 -35.49 22.64 -36.40
N CYS A 94 -35.22 21.44 -35.90
CA CYS A 94 -34.00 21.16 -35.12
C CYS A 94 -33.53 19.72 -35.17
N THR A 95 -32.25 19.57 -34.99
CA THR A 95 -31.73 18.38 -34.30
C THR A 95 -31.88 18.68 -32.82
N CYS A 96 -32.79 18.00 -32.17
CA CYS A 96 -33.10 18.24 -30.76
C CYS A 96 -32.63 17.06 -29.89
N TYR A 97 -32.11 17.39 -28.73
CA TYR A 97 -31.80 16.43 -27.68
C TYR A 97 -32.82 16.61 -26.55
N VAL A 98 -33.50 15.50 -26.24
CA VAL A 98 -34.45 15.46 -25.13
C VAL A 98 -33.82 14.69 -23.98
N GLU A 99 -33.70 15.35 -22.87
CA GLU A 99 -33.05 14.88 -21.67
C GLU A 99 -34.06 14.73 -20.54
N ILE A 100 -33.99 13.63 -19.80
CA ILE A 100 -34.70 13.44 -18.55
C ILE A 100 -33.68 13.34 -17.43
N SER A 101 -33.76 14.26 -16.48
CA SER A 101 -32.97 14.27 -15.26
C SER A 101 -33.84 13.89 -14.06
N VAL A 102 -33.38 12.97 -13.23
CA VAL A 102 -34.11 12.52 -12.04
C VAL A 102 -33.43 13.09 -10.80
N MET A 103 -34.17 13.91 -10.04
CA MET A 103 -33.63 14.68 -8.91
C MET A 103 -33.37 13.83 -7.64
N GLU A 104 -34.07 12.70 -7.49
CA GLU A 104 -34.04 11.91 -6.26
C GLU A 104 -32.89 10.88 -6.21
N HIS A 105 -32.23 10.64 -7.32
CA HIS A 105 -31.12 9.70 -7.43
C HIS A 105 -29.90 10.42 -7.98
N THR A 106 -29.04 10.88 -7.10
CA THR A 106 -27.81 11.62 -7.44
C THR A 106 -26.80 10.81 -8.24
N ASP A 107 -26.94 9.48 -8.26
CA ASP A 107 -26.08 8.55 -8.99
C ASP A 107 -26.66 8.18 -10.37
N LEU A 108 -27.86 8.65 -10.69
CA LEU A 108 -28.43 8.47 -12.03
C LEU A 108 -27.86 9.49 -12.99
N GLN A 109 -27.23 9.00 -14.01
CA GLN A 109 -26.88 9.80 -15.18
C GLN A 109 -28.18 10.28 -15.85
N SER A 110 -28.18 11.49 -16.38
CA SER A 110 -29.30 11.94 -17.20
C SER A 110 -29.40 11.09 -18.45
N PHE A 111 -30.62 10.72 -18.80
CA PHE A 111 -30.93 9.91 -19.99
C PHE A 111 -31.55 10.79 -21.06
N GLY A 112 -31.20 10.52 -22.30
CA GLY A 112 -31.73 11.34 -23.36
C GLY A 112 -31.76 10.68 -24.72
N VAL A 113 -32.65 11.20 -25.56
CA VAL A 113 -32.88 10.73 -26.92
C VAL A 113 -32.75 11.90 -27.89
N VAL A 114 -32.16 11.64 -29.05
CA VAL A 114 -32.10 12.60 -30.16
C VAL A 114 -33.35 12.46 -31.03
N VAL A 115 -33.97 13.60 -31.35
CA VAL A 115 -35.09 13.65 -32.29
C VAL A 115 -34.81 14.67 -33.39
N TYR A 116 -35.17 14.37 -34.61
CA TYR A 116 -35.10 15.26 -35.75
C TYR A 116 -36.50 15.89 -35.98
N VAL A 117 -36.62 17.18 -35.73
CA VAL A 117 -37.91 17.90 -35.80
C VAL A 117 -37.97 18.76 -37.04
N GLY A 118 -39.00 18.63 -37.83
CA GLY A 118 -39.19 19.36 -39.08
C GLY A 118 -38.39 18.79 -40.27
N GLU A 119 -38.22 19.58 -41.32
CA GLU A 119 -37.58 19.14 -42.56
C GLU A 119 -36.15 19.62 -42.77
N GLU A 120 -35.74 20.69 -42.06
CA GLU A 120 -34.47 21.38 -42.29
C GLU A 120 -33.57 21.41 -41.05
N HIS A 121 -32.33 21.80 -41.23
CA HIS A 121 -31.33 21.98 -40.16
C HIS A 121 -30.91 20.76 -39.37
N HIS A 122 -31.20 19.58 -39.86
CA HIS A 122 -30.75 18.35 -39.22
C HIS A 122 -29.25 18.12 -39.43
N ARG A 123 -28.59 17.54 -38.45
CA ARG A 123 -27.16 17.20 -38.49
C ARG A 123 -26.86 15.86 -37.86
N PRO A 124 -25.72 15.25 -38.16
CA PRO A 124 -25.22 14.09 -37.42
C PRO A 124 -25.07 14.42 -35.95
N VAL A 125 -25.32 13.45 -35.11
CA VAL A 125 -25.06 13.54 -33.66
C VAL A 125 -24.06 12.44 -33.25
N LEU A 126 -22.98 12.86 -32.62
CA LEU A 126 -21.94 11.97 -32.13
C LEU A 126 -22.06 11.86 -30.61
N ARG A 127 -22.07 10.62 -30.09
CA ARG A 127 -22.08 10.32 -28.66
C ARG A 127 -21.16 9.14 -28.37
N PRO A 128 -20.45 9.05 -27.21
CA PRO A 128 -19.61 7.92 -26.86
C PRO A 128 -20.41 6.65 -26.56
N SER A 129 -21.62 6.79 -26.07
CA SER A 129 -22.55 5.66 -25.95
C SER A 129 -23.99 6.17 -26.00
N LEU A 130 -24.94 5.30 -26.30
CA LEU A 130 -26.35 5.67 -26.32
C LEU A 130 -26.89 6.08 -24.95
N SER A 131 -26.29 5.56 -23.88
CA SER A 131 -26.69 5.88 -22.50
C SER A 131 -26.03 7.14 -21.92
N THR A 132 -25.06 7.75 -22.63
CA THR A 132 -24.35 8.92 -22.14
C THR A 132 -24.97 10.19 -22.70
N PRO A 133 -25.28 11.19 -21.86
CA PRO A 133 -25.75 12.49 -22.30
C PRO A 133 -24.78 13.14 -23.29
N VAL A 134 -25.32 13.83 -24.30
CA VAL A 134 -24.52 14.41 -25.40
C VAL A 134 -23.55 15.50 -24.89
N HIS A 135 -23.79 16.07 -23.72
CA HIS A 135 -23.03 17.19 -23.16
C HIS A 135 -22.10 16.82 -22.00
N GLU A 136 -22.08 15.54 -21.57
CA GLU A 136 -21.24 15.14 -20.44
C GLU A 136 -19.76 15.00 -20.82
N THR A 137 -18.91 15.28 -19.85
CA THR A 137 -17.48 15.05 -19.95
C THR A 137 -17.18 13.60 -19.54
N TYR A 138 -16.52 12.87 -20.41
CA TYR A 138 -16.24 11.42 -20.22
C TYR A 138 -15.11 11.18 -19.25
N SER A 139 -15.13 9.99 -18.62
CA SER A 139 -14.04 9.55 -17.78
C SER A 139 -12.71 9.54 -18.58
N THR A 140 -11.64 9.96 -17.93
CA THR A 140 -10.31 9.92 -18.52
C THR A 140 -9.92 8.49 -18.87
N GLN A 141 -9.56 8.25 -20.12
CA GLN A 141 -9.04 6.97 -20.59
C GLN A 141 -7.51 7.01 -20.66
N ILE A 142 -6.87 5.89 -20.37
CA ILE A 142 -5.42 5.78 -20.35
C ILE A 142 -4.98 4.77 -21.41
N PHE A 143 -4.02 5.16 -22.23
CA PHE A 143 -3.51 4.37 -23.35
C PHE A 143 -1.99 4.21 -23.23
N ASN A 144 -1.53 2.96 -23.28
CA ASN A 144 -0.11 2.58 -23.19
C ASN A 144 0.44 1.91 -24.45
N SER A 145 -0.28 2.00 -25.54
CA SER A 145 0.06 1.36 -26.81
C SER A 145 0.24 2.41 -27.92
N ASN A 146 0.95 2.01 -28.99
CA ASN A 146 1.20 2.87 -30.15
C ASN A 146 -0.07 3.23 -30.92
N THR A 147 -1.18 2.56 -30.65
CA THR A 147 -2.49 2.87 -31.22
C THR A 147 -3.54 2.81 -30.14
N PHE A 148 -4.50 3.71 -30.21
CA PHE A 148 -5.68 3.63 -29.35
C PHE A 148 -6.96 3.71 -30.16
N GLU A 149 -8.00 3.12 -29.63
CA GLU A 149 -9.33 3.05 -30.24
C GLU A 149 -10.36 3.69 -29.33
N LEU A 150 -11.27 4.43 -29.96
CA LEU A 150 -12.39 5.10 -29.29
C LEU A 150 -13.67 4.77 -30.02
N ASP A 151 -14.63 4.26 -29.27
CA ASP A 151 -15.93 3.87 -29.81
C ASP A 151 -16.98 4.96 -29.55
N TYR A 152 -17.74 5.31 -30.58
CA TYR A 152 -18.79 6.30 -30.54
C TYR A 152 -20.05 5.77 -31.22
N ASN A 153 -21.20 6.35 -30.85
CA ASN A 153 -22.43 6.18 -31.61
C ASN A 153 -22.67 7.41 -32.48
N VAL A 154 -22.96 7.19 -33.75
CA VAL A 154 -23.27 8.23 -34.74
C VAL A 154 -24.72 8.06 -35.17
N LEU A 155 -25.50 9.10 -34.92
CA LEU A 155 -26.84 9.20 -35.47
C LEU A 155 -26.78 10.10 -36.69
N LEU A 156 -27.24 9.57 -37.82
CA LEU A 156 -27.29 10.28 -39.09
C LEU A 156 -28.73 10.65 -39.40
N PRO A 157 -29.02 11.91 -39.77
CA PRO A 157 -30.35 12.28 -40.21
C PRO A 157 -30.61 11.62 -41.58
N THR A 158 -31.31 10.47 -41.54
CA THR A 158 -31.77 9.83 -42.76
C THR A 158 -33.01 10.56 -43.26
N GLU A 159 -32.92 11.19 -44.43
CA GLU A 159 -34.13 11.59 -45.12
C GLU A 159 -35.00 10.32 -45.29
N GLN A 160 -36.29 10.43 -45.03
CA GLN A 160 -37.24 9.33 -45.26
C GLN A 160 -37.25 9.01 -46.76
N VAL A 161 -36.28 8.27 -47.23
CA VAL A 161 -36.31 7.64 -48.53
C VAL A 161 -36.88 6.26 -48.31
N ASP A 162 -38.17 6.13 -48.58
CA ASP A 162 -38.84 4.87 -48.79
C ASP A 162 -38.07 4.08 -49.85
N SER A 163 -37.40 3.08 -49.43
CA SER A 163 -36.71 2.07 -50.24
C SER A 163 -35.20 2.18 -50.40
N PHE A 164 -34.60 1.17 -49.79
CA PHE A 164 -33.30 0.51 -49.91
C PHE A 164 -32.25 0.84 -48.88
N PRO A 165 -31.91 -0.18 -48.06
CA PRO A 165 -30.72 -0.17 -47.25
C PRO A 165 -29.52 -0.55 -48.12
N SER A 166 -28.53 0.28 -48.15
CA SER A 166 -27.14 0.01 -48.52
C SER A 166 -26.55 0.97 -49.55
N THR A 167 -26.51 2.23 -49.22
CA THR A 167 -25.36 3.00 -49.63
C THR A 167 -24.48 3.13 -48.41
N SER A 168 -23.24 2.69 -48.50
CA SER A 168 -22.21 2.96 -47.45
C SER A 168 -22.20 4.45 -47.21
N ILE A 169 -22.76 4.88 -46.07
CA ILE A 169 -22.75 6.28 -45.69
C ILE A 169 -21.29 6.61 -45.41
N ASN A 170 -20.71 7.48 -46.24
CA ASN A 170 -19.35 7.95 -46.03
C ASN A 170 -19.39 9.09 -45.03
N ILE A 171 -18.75 8.88 -43.90
CA ILE A 171 -18.48 9.93 -42.93
C ILE A 171 -16.99 10.25 -42.95
N LEU A 172 -16.65 11.47 -42.60
CA LEU A 172 -15.27 11.88 -42.31
C LEU A 172 -15.16 12.16 -40.82
N SER A 173 -14.24 11.52 -40.16
CA SER A 173 -13.90 11.82 -38.78
C SER A 173 -12.86 12.96 -38.74
N ASN A 174 -13.11 13.97 -37.95
CA ASN A 174 -12.17 15.05 -37.65
C ASN A 174 -11.76 14.92 -36.18
N VAL A 175 -10.50 14.56 -35.95
CA VAL A 175 -9.95 14.37 -34.63
C VAL A 175 -8.93 15.43 -34.33
N ARG A 176 -9.08 16.11 -33.21
CA ARG A 176 -8.16 17.17 -32.76
C ARG A 176 -7.74 16.91 -31.33
N ILE A 177 -6.51 17.26 -31.01
CA ILE A 177 -5.91 17.04 -29.69
C ILE A 177 -5.24 18.32 -29.21
N CYS A 178 -5.30 18.59 -27.91
CA CYS A 178 -4.47 19.60 -27.28
C CYS A 178 -3.87 19.07 -25.96
N PRO A 179 -2.64 19.45 -25.60
CA PRO A 179 -2.13 19.21 -24.25
C PRO A 179 -3.05 19.84 -23.22
N ALA A 180 -3.35 19.13 -22.14
CA ALA A 180 -4.28 19.58 -21.13
C ALA A 180 -3.69 19.51 -19.73
N SER A 181 -4.20 20.33 -18.82
CA SER A 181 -3.89 20.28 -17.39
C SER A 181 -5.10 20.75 -16.60
N TYR A 182 -5.40 20.04 -15.51
CA TYR A 182 -6.56 20.36 -14.64
C TYR A 182 -7.88 20.54 -15.41
N GLY A 183 -8.11 19.72 -16.43
CA GLY A 183 -9.34 19.81 -17.23
C GLY A 183 -9.41 20.97 -18.22
N ILE A 184 -8.30 21.63 -18.51
CA ILE A 184 -8.22 22.77 -19.42
C ILE A 184 -7.15 22.49 -20.48
N CYS A 185 -7.50 22.74 -21.74
CA CYS A 185 -6.61 22.74 -22.87
C CYS A 185 -5.57 23.87 -22.71
N LEU A 186 -4.30 23.54 -22.79
CA LEU A 186 -3.20 24.47 -22.55
C LEU A 186 -2.82 25.29 -23.80
N ASP A 187 -3.19 24.81 -24.99
CA ASP A 187 -2.84 25.40 -26.28
C ASP A 187 -4.00 25.24 -27.26
N ASN A 188 -3.81 25.62 -28.51
CA ASN A 188 -4.78 25.38 -29.55
C ASN A 188 -4.87 23.90 -29.91
N TYR A 189 -6.07 23.45 -30.28
CA TYR A 189 -6.24 22.13 -30.85
C TYR A 189 -5.46 21.94 -32.14
N THR A 190 -4.73 20.83 -32.21
CA THR A 190 -4.04 20.40 -33.41
C THR A 190 -4.80 19.21 -34.02
N SER A 191 -5.05 19.24 -35.33
CA SER A 191 -5.63 18.10 -36.03
C SER A 191 -4.63 16.95 -36.09
N ILE A 192 -5.12 15.75 -35.86
CA ILE A 192 -4.35 14.52 -35.96
C ILE A 192 -4.99 13.57 -36.99
N ASP A 193 -4.15 12.76 -37.60
CA ASP A 193 -4.60 11.73 -38.54
C ASP A 193 -5.22 10.56 -37.78
N ALA A 194 -6.45 10.21 -38.15
CA ALA A 194 -7.17 9.08 -37.57
C ALA A 194 -7.86 8.29 -38.68
N SER A 195 -7.82 6.99 -38.58
CA SER A 195 -8.67 6.12 -39.38
C SER A 195 -9.96 5.82 -38.63
N HIS A 196 -11.00 5.44 -39.35
CA HIS A 196 -12.25 5.08 -38.72
C HIS A 196 -12.92 3.90 -39.41
N VAL A 197 -13.76 3.18 -38.66
CA VAL A 197 -14.64 2.12 -39.13
C VAL A 197 -16.04 2.44 -38.63
N LEU A 198 -17.00 2.51 -39.54
CA LEU A 198 -18.42 2.68 -39.22
C LEU A 198 -19.16 1.36 -39.51
N LEU A 199 -19.79 0.80 -38.49
CA LEU A 199 -20.62 -0.38 -38.56
C LEU A 199 -22.01 -0.01 -38.03
N GLU A 200 -23.00 0.07 -38.92
CA GLU A 200 -24.32 0.60 -38.55
C GLU A 200 -24.20 2.01 -37.97
N ASN A 201 -24.45 2.17 -36.68
CA ASN A 201 -24.34 3.43 -35.96
C ASN A 201 -23.10 3.51 -35.04
N GLU A 202 -22.30 2.44 -35.02
CA GLU A 202 -21.08 2.41 -34.20
C GLU A 202 -19.87 2.89 -35.03
N LEU A 203 -19.29 3.97 -34.59
CA LEU A 203 -18.08 4.55 -35.15
C LEU A 203 -16.89 4.21 -34.24
N ARG A 204 -15.94 3.48 -34.76
CA ARG A 204 -14.65 3.29 -34.14
C ARG A 204 -13.61 4.21 -34.75
N VAL A 205 -13.02 5.06 -33.97
CA VAL A 205 -11.92 5.95 -34.33
C VAL A 205 -10.63 5.34 -33.85
N ILE A 206 -9.66 5.19 -34.76
CA ILE A 206 -8.34 4.58 -34.48
C ILE A 206 -7.28 5.63 -34.71
N VAL A 207 -6.47 5.91 -33.71
CA VAL A 207 -5.37 6.90 -33.73
C VAL A 207 -4.05 6.16 -33.55
N ASP A 208 -3.11 6.42 -34.45
CA ASP A 208 -1.72 5.99 -34.34
C ASP A 208 -0.91 7.09 -33.64
N VAL A 209 -0.41 6.80 -32.45
CA VAL A 209 0.31 7.74 -31.58
C VAL A 209 1.64 8.15 -32.19
N ASP A 210 2.39 7.15 -32.72
CA ASP A 210 3.72 7.38 -33.32
C ASP A 210 3.62 8.16 -34.63
N ALA A 211 2.65 7.81 -35.50
CA ALA A 211 2.46 8.49 -36.75
C ALA A 211 2.06 9.96 -36.56
N ASN A 212 1.33 10.26 -35.50
CA ASN A 212 0.92 11.62 -35.14
C ASN A 212 1.96 12.35 -34.26
N LEU A 213 3.07 11.71 -33.88
CA LEU A 213 4.10 12.26 -33.00
C LEU A 213 3.53 12.76 -31.64
N ILE A 214 2.57 12.04 -31.10
CA ILE A 214 1.98 12.35 -29.80
C ILE A 214 2.91 11.78 -28.72
N SER A 215 3.41 12.63 -27.84
CA SER A 215 4.26 12.22 -26.71
C SER A 215 3.39 11.78 -25.51
N ASP A 216 4.03 11.14 -24.53
CA ASP A 216 3.37 10.89 -23.26
C ASP A 216 2.86 12.17 -22.62
N GLY A 217 1.64 12.15 -22.13
CA GLY A 217 1.00 13.35 -21.59
C GLY A 217 -0.49 13.21 -21.33
N PHE A 218 -1.03 14.24 -20.68
CA PHE A 218 -2.46 14.41 -20.49
C PHE A 218 -3.00 15.33 -21.58
N TYR A 219 -4.04 14.87 -22.26
CA TYR A 219 -4.59 15.55 -23.42
C TYR A 219 -6.10 15.68 -23.31
N GLN A 220 -6.61 16.72 -23.94
CA GLN A 220 -8.02 16.84 -24.29
C GLN A 220 -8.18 16.51 -25.78
N LEU A 221 -8.97 15.48 -26.06
CA LEU A 221 -9.30 15.03 -27.40
C LEU A 221 -10.67 15.56 -27.78
N GLN A 222 -10.83 16.03 -29.00
CA GLN A 222 -12.10 16.46 -29.56
C GLN A 222 -12.34 15.69 -30.86
N VAL A 223 -13.52 15.05 -30.93
CA VAL A 223 -13.94 14.27 -32.10
C VAL A 223 -15.22 14.87 -32.65
N GLN A 224 -15.27 14.99 -33.95
CA GLN A 224 -16.39 15.46 -34.72
C GLN A 224 -16.51 14.63 -36.00
N VAL A 225 -17.69 14.39 -36.48
CA VAL A 225 -17.92 13.75 -37.78
C VAL A 225 -18.57 14.69 -38.77
N GLN A 226 -18.31 14.47 -40.02
CA GLN A 226 -18.95 15.14 -41.15
C GLN A 226 -19.58 14.13 -42.06
N ASP A 227 -20.86 14.33 -42.42
CA ASP A 227 -21.57 13.46 -43.35
C ASP A 227 -21.24 13.79 -44.81
N ASP A 228 -21.83 13.03 -45.74
CA ASP A 228 -21.64 13.15 -47.17
C ASP A 228 -22.24 14.44 -47.78
N VAL A 229 -23.13 15.11 -47.07
CA VAL A 229 -23.68 16.40 -47.46
C VAL A 229 -23.00 17.60 -46.71
N LEU A 230 -21.83 17.33 -46.10
CA LEU A 230 -20.95 18.31 -45.48
C LEU A 230 -21.51 18.94 -44.20
N ARG A 231 -22.45 18.26 -43.51
CA ARG A 231 -22.91 18.71 -42.19
C ARG A 231 -22.03 18.15 -41.11
N PHE A 232 -21.67 19.02 -40.14
CA PHE A 232 -20.87 18.62 -38.99
C PHE A 232 -21.74 18.20 -37.80
N SER A 233 -21.33 17.19 -37.10
CA SER A 233 -21.90 16.80 -35.82
C SER A 233 -21.56 17.82 -34.71
N ASN A 234 -22.11 17.60 -33.52
CA ASN A 234 -21.56 18.18 -32.29
C ASN A 234 -20.11 17.71 -32.08
N ASN A 235 -19.36 18.49 -31.29
CA ASN A 235 -18.04 18.09 -30.80
C ASN A 235 -18.20 17.20 -29.56
N VAL A 236 -17.58 16.03 -29.60
CA VAL A 236 -17.40 15.21 -28.39
C VAL A 236 -15.99 15.48 -27.86
N THR A 237 -15.93 15.86 -26.60
CA THR A 237 -14.67 16.19 -25.93
C THR A 237 -14.44 15.21 -24.79
N GLN A 238 -13.25 14.64 -24.72
CA GLN A 238 -12.87 13.72 -23.66
C GLN A 238 -11.40 13.90 -23.27
N PHE A 239 -11.06 13.50 -22.06
CA PHE A 239 -9.69 13.50 -21.58
C PHE A 239 -9.06 12.14 -21.79
N ILE A 240 -7.83 12.15 -22.24
CA ILE A 240 -7.00 10.94 -22.41
C ILE A 240 -5.62 11.16 -21.80
N VAL A 241 -5.03 10.07 -21.35
CA VAL A 241 -3.61 9.98 -20.98
C VAL A 241 -2.93 9.05 -21.96
N ILE A 242 -1.84 9.51 -22.55
CA ILE A 242 -0.91 8.68 -23.30
C ILE A 242 0.28 8.43 -22.40
N ASP A 243 0.61 7.17 -22.15
CA ASP A 243 1.70 6.75 -21.27
C ASP A 243 2.31 5.46 -21.83
N GLN A 244 3.29 5.62 -22.70
CA GLN A 244 3.98 4.52 -23.41
C GLN A 244 5.32 4.18 -22.78
N THR A 245 5.80 5.03 -21.87
CA THR A 245 7.14 4.92 -21.29
C THR A 245 7.07 4.12 -19.97
N MET A 246 7.90 3.08 -19.88
CA MET A 246 8.06 2.34 -18.63
C MET A 246 8.79 3.19 -17.58
N PRO A 247 8.42 3.10 -16.30
CA PRO A 247 9.11 3.82 -15.25
C PRO A 247 10.54 3.29 -15.04
N ILE A 248 11.46 4.20 -14.75
CA ILE A 248 12.83 3.88 -14.33
C ILE A 248 12.81 3.75 -12.82
N VAL A 249 13.17 2.58 -12.32
CA VAL A 249 13.08 2.25 -10.88
C VAL A 249 14.46 1.88 -10.34
N GLN A 250 14.83 2.43 -9.18
CA GLN A 250 16.04 2.11 -8.45
C GLN A 250 15.74 1.85 -6.97
N LEU A 251 16.31 0.77 -6.42
CA LEU A 251 16.32 0.51 -4.98
C LEU A 251 17.63 1.01 -4.37
N ASN A 252 17.52 1.77 -3.29
CA ASN A 252 18.63 2.24 -2.48
C ASN A 252 18.54 1.58 -1.10
N ALA A 253 19.43 0.64 -0.83
CA ALA A 253 19.49 -0.08 0.43
C ALA A 253 20.96 -0.38 0.80
N ILE A 254 21.17 -0.77 2.05
CA ILE A 254 22.47 -1.28 2.51
C ILE A 254 22.66 -2.72 2.04
N ASP A 255 23.89 -3.10 1.72
CA ASP A 255 24.20 -4.46 1.25
C ASP A 255 24.33 -5.47 2.41
N ALA A 256 24.61 -4.99 3.63
CA ALA A 256 24.78 -5.84 4.80
C ALA A 256 24.35 -5.13 6.10
N VAL A 257 23.85 -5.93 7.04
CA VAL A 257 23.46 -5.52 8.38
C VAL A 257 23.69 -6.67 9.35
N ASP A 258 23.93 -6.38 10.62
CA ASP A 258 23.93 -7.41 11.67
C ASP A 258 22.47 -7.73 12.05
N GLU A 259 22.23 -8.94 12.53
CA GLU A 259 20.95 -9.34 13.09
C GLU A 259 20.50 -8.36 14.19
N ALA A 260 19.20 -8.23 14.40
CA ALA A 260 18.60 -7.16 15.22
C ALA A 260 18.82 -5.72 14.70
N GLY A 261 19.58 -5.54 13.63
CA GLY A 261 19.64 -4.26 12.91
C GLY A 261 18.40 -4.03 12.04
N SER A 262 18.20 -2.79 11.57
CA SER A 262 17.08 -2.46 10.69
C SER A 262 17.53 -2.44 9.23
N ILE A 263 16.80 -3.14 8.37
CA ILE A 263 16.96 -3.06 6.91
C ILE A 263 16.01 -1.96 6.41
N VAL A 264 16.60 -0.92 5.86
CA VAL A 264 15.87 0.19 5.25
C VAL A 264 16.10 0.16 3.75
N VAL A 265 15.01 0.21 2.98
CA VAL A 265 15.03 0.23 1.53
C VAL A 265 14.22 1.43 1.04
N ASP A 266 14.88 2.34 0.37
CA ASP A 266 14.26 3.47 -0.32
C ASP A 266 14.14 3.13 -1.81
N ILE A 267 13.05 3.59 -2.45
CA ILE A 267 12.83 3.41 -3.87
C ILE A 267 12.71 4.76 -4.57
N ASP A 268 13.48 4.92 -5.62
CA ASP A 268 13.35 6.04 -6.55
C ASP A 268 12.64 5.56 -7.81
N VAL A 269 11.59 6.30 -8.20
CA VAL A 269 10.81 6.05 -9.40
C VAL A 269 10.78 7.34 -10.21
N ASP A 270 11.24 7.25 -11.46
CA ASP A 270 11.15 8.30 -12.48
C ASP A 270 10.31 7.76 -13.64
N ASP A 271 9.14 8.31 -13.81
CA ASP A 271 8.16 7.92 -14.83
C ASP A 271 7.81 9.10 -15.75
N GLY A 272 8.74 10.00 -15.92
CA GLY A 272 8.57 11.12 -16.83
C GLY A 272 7.29 11.93 -16.55
N TYR A 273 6.27 11.73 -17.39
CA TYR A 273 5.00 12.44 -17.28
C TYR A 273 4.22 12.07 -16.01
N ALA A 274 4.13 10.78 -15.70
CA ALA A 274 3.33 10.25 -14.59
C ALA A 274 4.03 10.35 -13.23
N GLY A 275 5.24 10.84 -13.16
CA GLY A 275 6.25 10.92 -12.09
C GLY A 275 5.86 10.76 -10.61
N SER A 276 4.58 10.83 -10.26
CA SER A 276 4.09 10.62 -8.89
C SER A 276 2.90 9.66 -8.79
N THR A 277 2.38 9.17 -9.91
CA THR A 277 1.17 8.34 -9.94
C THR A 277 1.53 6.89 -10.24
N PHE A 278 2.03 6.19 -9.21
CA PHE A 278 2.38 4.77 -9.30
C PHE A 278 2.00 4.04 -8.02
N VAL A 279 1.91 2.73 -8.12
CA VAL A 279 1.65 1.82 -7.00
C VAL A 279 2.85 0.92 -6.81
N ILE A 280 3.37 0.85 -5.58
CA ILE A 280 4.47 -0.03 -5.21
C ILE A 280 3.92 -1.20 -4.40
N THR A 281 4.30 -2.42 -4.78
CA THR A 281 4.02 -3.62 -4.01
C THR A 281 5.35 -4.25 -3.58
N TRP A 282 5.57 -4.29 -2.27
CA TRP A 282 6.77 -4.86 -1.68
C TRP A 282 6.62 -6.35 -1.40
N SER A 283 7.70 -7.09 -1.55
CA SER A 283 7.81 -8.47 -1.07
C SER A 283 9.22 -8.78 -0.57
N ILE A 284 9.32 -9.63 0.43
CA ILE A 284 10.58 -10.03 1.05
C ILE A 284 10.72 -11.55 0.92
N THR A 285 11.85 -12.01 0.42
CA THR A 285 12.22 -13.41 0.44
C THR A 285 13.27 -13.62 1.53
N GLN A 286 13.02 -14.53 2.44
CA GLN A 286 13.87 -14.85 3.58
C GLN A 286 15.05 -15.76 3.16
N PRO A 287 16.06 -15.97 4.02
CA PRO A 287 17.22 -16.82 3.72
C PRO A 287 16.88 -18.28 3.38
N ASP A 288 15.76 -18.79 3.85
CA ASP A 288 15.24 -20.13 3.53
C ASP A 288 14.42 -20.18 2.23
N GLU A 289 14.52 -19.15 1.40
CA GLU A 289 13.78 -18.97 0.14
C GLU A 289 12.25 -18.86 0.32
N THR A 290 11.75 -18.71 1.54
CA THR A 290 10.32 -18.52 1.78
C THR A 290 9.92 -17.05 1.61
N PRO A 291 8.82 -16.76 0.88
CA PRO A 291 8.30 -15.40 0.81
C PRO A 291 7.64 -15.01 2.15
N ARG A 292 7.95 -13.82 2.63
CA ARG A 292 7.31 -13.20 3.78
C ARG A 292 6.42 -12.04 3.33
N ALA A 293 5.21 -11.98 3.87
CA ALA A 293 4.36 -10.81 3.67
C ALA A 293 4.98 -9.59 4.37
N VAL A 294 4.91 -8.45 3.72
CA VAL A 294 5.26 -7.16 4.29
C VAL A 294 4.09 -6.66 5.12
N LEU A 295 4.37 -6.17 6.32
CA LEU A 295 3.35 -5.62 7.22
C LEU A 295 3.14 -4.12 6.92
N ASP A 296 1.93 -3.63 7.12
CA ASP A 296 1.62 -2.20 6.94
C ASP A 296 2.50 -1.30 7.81
N THR A 297 2.93 -1.78 8.98
CA THR A 297 3.82 -1.07 9.89
C THR A 297 5.28 -0.98 9.42
N GLU A 298 5.67 -1.80 8.45
CA GLU A 298 7.00 -1.82 7.84
C GLU A 298 7.08 -0.85 6.65
N ILE A 299 5.94 -0.44 6.10
CA ILE A 299 5.85 0.58 5.04
C ILE A 299 5.75 1.93 5.74
N LEU A 300 6.87 2.68 5.78
CA LEU A 300 6.93 3.96 6.47
C LEU A 300 6.28 5.09 5.66
N ASP A 301 6.43 5.01 4.35
CA ASP A 301 5.77 5.88 3.38
C ASP A 301 5.64 5.14 2.03
N ASP A 302 5.05 5.78 1.04
CA ASP A 302 4.82 5.17 -0.29
C ASP A 302 6.11 4.69 -0.98
N ARG A 303 7.30 5.13 -0.52
CA ARG A 303 8.61 4.89 -1.15
C ARG A 303 9.63 4.25 -0.23
N ARG A 304 9.26 3.90 0.99
CA ARG A 304 10.20 3.42 2.00
C ARG A 304 9.69 2.23 2.79
N LEU A 305 10.47 1.16 2.76
CA LEU A 305 10.27 -0.06 3.53
C LEU A 305 11.33 -0.14 4.63
N GLU A 306 10.93 -0.46 5.86
CA GLU A 306 11.83 -0.75 6.97
C GLU A 306 11.36 -1.98 7.75
N PHE A 307 12.26 -2.94 7.94
CA PHE A 307 11.99 -4.12 8.74
C PHE A 307 13.23 -4.63 9.48
N THR A 308 13.02 -5.36 10.57
CA THR A 308 14.09 -6.03 11.31
C THR A 308 14.14 -7.50 10.89
N PRO A 309 15.29 -8.00 10.40
CA PRO A 309 15.46 -9.41 10.07
C PRO A 309 15.44 -10.27 11.34
N THR A 310 14.88 -11.48 11.23
CA THR A 310 14.76 -12.43 12.34
C THR A 310 15.67 -13.64 12.21
N LYS A 311 16.45 -13.72 11.15
CA LYS A 311 17.42 -14.80 10.89
C LYS A 311 18.62 -14.25 10.16
N SER A 312 19.76 -14.86 10.37
CA SER A 312 20.94 -14.57 9.55
C SER A 312 20.81 -15.14 8.14
N GLY A 313 21.57 -14.59 7.19
CA GLY A 313 21.61 -15.03 5.81
C GLY A 313 21.21 -13.97 4.79
N SER A 314 20.85 -14.39 3.59
CA SER A 314 20.54 -13.46 2.48
C SER A 314 19.05 -13.20 2.37
N TYR A 315 18.65 -11.96 2.53
CA TYR A 315 17.30 -11.48 2.25
C TYR A 315 17.25 -10.87 0.86
N VAL A 316 16.16 -11.11 0.12
CA VAL A 316 15.89 -10.45 -1.15
C VAL A 316 14.67 -9.58 -0.99
N VAL A 317 14.84 -8.27 -1.13
CA VAL A 317 13.73 -7.31 -1.14
C VAL A 317 13.37 -7.03 -2.59
N ASN A 318 12.11 -7.25 -2.94
CA ASN A 318 11.58 -6.96 -4.26
C ASN A 318 10.56 -5.85 -4.17
N ALA A 319 10.59 -4.95 -5.14
CA ALA A 319 9.55 -3.96 -5.38
C ALA A 319 8.97 -4.16 -6.77
N LEU A 320 7.65 -4.34 -6.84
CA LEU A 320 6.87 -4.31 -8.07
C LEU A 320 6.25 -2.92 -8.16
N VAL A 321 6.65 -2.16 -9.16
CA VAL A 321 6.13 -0.82 -9.46
C VAL A 321 5.19 -0.91 -10.64
N ARG A 322 3.98 -0.38 -10.47
CA ARG A 322 2.99 -0.22 -11.52
C ARG A 322 2.68 1.27 -11.68
N ASP A 323 2.90 1.79 -12.88
CA ASP A 323 2.59 3.18 -13.23
C ASP A 323 1.11 3.40 -13.60
N LEU A 324 0.79 4.62 -14.02
CA LEU A 324 -0.53 5.02 -14.47
C LEU A 324 -0.93 4.31 -15.78
N GLY A 325 0.00 4.10 -16.70
CA GLY A 325 -0.19 3.38 -17.95
C GLY A 325 -0.40 1.89 -17.78
N GLY A 326 -0.10 1.35 -16.59
CA GLY A 326 -0.18 -0.06 -16.26
C GLY A 326 1.08 -0.86 -16.58
N HIS A 327 2.20 -0.19 -16.90
CA HIS A 327 3.48 -0.86 -17.03
C HIS A 327 3.95 -1.38 -15.69
N LEU A 328 4.62 -2.54 -15.72
CA LEU A 328 5.09 -3.24 -14.54
C LEU A 328 6.61 -3.37 -14.58
N VAL A 329 7.28 -2.83 -13.56
CA VAL A 329 8.73 -2.98 -13.37
C VAL A 329 9.00 -3.67 -12.06
N VAL A 330 9.82 -4.72 -12.08
CA VAL A 330 10.28 -5.43 -10.88
C VAL A 330 11.74 -5.15 -10.67
N VAL A 331 12.09 -4.67 -9.49
CA VAL A 331 13.47 -4.49 -9.06
C VAL A 331 13.72 -5.25 -7.77
N SER A 332 14.96 -5.72 -7.60
CA SER A 332 15.35 -6.56 -6.45
C SER A 332 16.66 -6.05 -5.86
N HIS A 333 16.80 -6.13 -4.54
CA HIS A 333 18.04 -5.87 -3.82
C HIS A 333 18.31 -6.97 -2.82
N ASN A 334 19.57 -7.42 -2.75
CA ASN A 334 20.01 -8.45 -1.80
C ASN A 334 20.67 -7.79 -0.59
N VAL A 335 20.24 -8.17 0.61
CA VAL A 335 20.84 -7.73 1.88
C VAL A 335 21.37 -8.95 2.63
N SER A 336 22.65 -8.92 2.98
CA SER A 336 23.28 -9.94 3.81
C SER A 336 23.11 -9.62 5.29
N VAL A 337 22.54 -10.52 6.06
CA VAL A 337 22.38 -10.40 7.50
C VAL A 337 23.38 -11.31 8.19
N SER A 338 24.27 -10.71 9.01
CA SER A 338 25.24 -11.45 9.83
C SER A 338 24.60 -11.85 11.16
N ASN A 339 24.82 -13.09 11.59
CA ASN A 339 24.41 -13.53 12.91
C ASN A 339 25.21 -12.81 14.01
N ILE A 340 24.61 -12.59 15.17
CA ILE A 340 25.24 -12.12 16.40
C ILE A 340 25.27 -13.29 17.37
N ALA A 341 26.47 -13.80 17.67
CA ALA A 341 26.65 -14.93 18.57
C ALA A 341 26.08 -14.64 19.98
N PRO A 342 25.53 -15.66 20.66
CA PRO A 342 24.99 -15.51 22.00
C PRO A 342 26.06 -15.11 23.02
N ASN A 343 25.64 -14.40 24.06
CA ASN A 343 26.47 -14.07 25.22
C ASN A 343 26.24 -15.10 26.33
N ALA A 344 27.18 -16.02 26.50
CA ALA A 344 27.12 -17.06 27.54
C ALA A 344 27.40 -16.42 28.93
N VAL A 345 26.50 -16.64 29.87
CA VAL A 345 26.63 -16.20 31.27
C VAL A 345 26.39 -17.43 32.17
N LEU A 346 27.37 -17.76 33.01
CA LEU A 346 27.27 -18.88 33.94
C LEU A 346 27.36 -18.38 35.39
N ARG A 347 26.48 -18.91 36.25
CA ARG A 347 26.50 -18.63 37.69
C ARG A 347 26.55 -19.89 38.53
N TYR A 348 27.27 -19.78 39.64
CA TYR A 348 27.29 -20.74 40.71
C TYR A 348 27.06 -20.07 42.04
N ASP A 349 26.07 -20.50 42.80
CA ASP A 349 25.69 -19.87 44.10
C ASP A 349 25.52 -18.35 44.04
N GLY A 350 24.99 -17.87 42.89
CA GLY A 350 24.76 -16.43 42.62
C GLY A 350 26.00 -15.64 42.13
N PHE A 351 27.19 -16.26 42.12
CA PHE A 351 28.43 -15.67 41.65
C PHE A 351 28.66 -15.96 40.17
N LEU A 352 29.20 -15.00 39.43
CA LEU A 352 29.59 -15.17 38.04
C LEU A 352 30.77 -16.17 37.96
N VAL A 353 30.69 -17.11 37.03
CA VAL A 353 31.76 -18.06 36.69
C VAL A 353 32.43 -17.62 35.41
N GLU A 354 33.69 -17.22 35.51
CA GLU A 354 34.46 -16.82 34.33
C GLU A 354 35.17 -18.03 33.71
N ASN A 355 35.52 -17.93 32.44
CA ASN A 355 36.26 -18.98 31.72
C ASN A 355 37.61 -19.31 32.39
N GLY A 356 37.88 -20.56 32.60
CA GLY A 356 39.10 -21.06 33.26
C GLY A 356 39.08 -20.99 34.80
N THR A 357 37.99 -20.57 35.42
CA THR A 357 37.83 -20.49 36.88
C THR A 357 37.86 -21.89 37.51
N GLU A 358 38.49 -22.07 38.71
CA GLU A 358 38.37 -23.26 39.52
C GLU A 358 37.35 -23.07 40.62
N ILE A 359 36.37 -23.96 40.70
CA ILE A 359 35.25 -23.91 41.63
C ILE A 359 35.29 -25.13 42.55
N THR A 360 35.20 -24.86 43.87
CA THR A 360 35.07 -25.92 44.87
C THR A 360 33.60 -26.17 45.17
N ILE A 361 33.12 -27.39 44.91
CA ILE A 361 31.76 -27.82 45.21
C ILE A 361 31.72 -28.68 46.47
N PRO A 362 30.59 -28.70 47.25
CA PRO A 362 30.46 -29.53 48.42
C PRO A 362 30.49 -31.02 48.07
N LYS A 363 31.08 -31.83 48.96
CA LYS A 363 31.17 -33.29 48.81
C LYS A 363 29.79 -33.96 48.86
N SER A 364 28.89 -33.37 49.63
CA SER A 364 27.50 -33.81 49.79
C SER A 364 26.60 -32.58 49.84
N GLY A 365 25.42 -32.71 49.24
CA GLY A 365 24.44 -31.64 49.14
C GLY A 365 24.19 -31.24 47.68
N ASP A 366 23.20 -30.39 47.52
CA ASP A 366 22.79 -29.92 46.21
C ASP A 366 23.66 -28.77 45.77
N TRP A 367 24.06 -28.79 44.50
CA TRP A 367 24.71 -27.69 43.83
C TRP A 367 24.14 -27.54 42.43
N VAL A 368 24.14 -26.31 41.92
CA VAL A 368 23.61 -25.97 40.60
C VAL A 368 24.50 -24.92 39.92
N PHE A 369 24.93 -25.22 38.72
CA PHE A 369 25.48 -24.24 37.78
C PHE A 369 24.34 -23.80 36.86
N SER A 370 24.14 -22.53 36.72
CA SER A 370 23.02 -21.97 35.92
C SER A 370 23.54 -21.04 34.83
N ALA A 371 23.16 -21.37 33.59
CA ALA A 371 23.40 -20.54 32.41
C ALA A 371 22.13 -19.80 31.92
N ASN A 372 21.08 -19.71 32.76
CA ASN A 372 19.81 -19.11 32.39
C ASN A 372 19.84 -17.59 32.18
N GLU A 373 20.95 -16.94 32.56
CA GLU A 373 21.16 -15.50 32.31
C GLU A 373 21.89 -15.25 30.98
N SER A 374 22.21 -16.28 30.23
CA SER A 374 22.74 -16.14 28.88
C SER A 374 21.73 -15.40 28.01
N SER A 375 22.21 -14.55 27.14
CA SER A 375 21.38 -13.66 26.34
C SER A 375 21.84 -13.64 24.89
N ASP A 376 20.91 -13.30 24.04
CA ASP A 376 21.12 -13.08 22.62
C ASP A 376 20.28 -11.91 22.13
N THR A 377 20.20 -11.73 20.82
CA THR A 377 19.29 -10.75 20.21
C THR A 377 17.84 -11.04 20.63
N THR A 378 16.96 -10.07 20.49
CA THR A 378 15.58 -10.19 21.00
C THR A 378 14.82 -11.34 20.36
N ASN A 379 15.11 -11.64 19.09
CA ASN A 379 14.49 -12.75 18.35
C ASN A 379 15.00 -14.12 18.79
N ASP A 380 16.29 -14.25 19.16
CA ASP A 380 16.93 -15.54 19.45
C ASP A 380 16.96 -15.87 20.93
N GLN A 381 16.65 -14.88 21.78
CA GLN A 381 16.62 -15.05 23.23
C GLN A 381 15.81 -16.26 23.69
N THR A 382 14.73 -16.62 23.01
CA THR A 382 13.84 -17.71 23.39
C THR A 382 14.21 -19.05 22.77
N THR A 383 15.14 -19.07 21.80
CA THR A 383 15.55 -20.24 21.01
C THR A 383 16.87 -20.80 21.47
N LEU A 384 17.55 -20.14 22.44
CA LEU A 384 18.85 -20.58 22.96
C LEU A 384 18.84 -22.04 23.41
N SER A 385 19.80 -22.79 22.91
CA SER A 385 20.03 -24.20 23.25
C SER A 385 21.28 -24.34 24.09
N TYR A 386 21.26 -25.24 25.08
CA TYR A 386 22.34 -25.43 26.05
C TYR A 386 22.88 -26.82 25.95
N TYR A 387 24.22 -26.94 25.85
CA TYR A 387 24.94 -28.19 25.82
C TYR A 387 26.01 -28.22 26.90
N TRP A 388 26.00 -29.28 27.73
CA TRP A 388 26.95 -29.44 28.81
C TRP A 388 27.94 -30.58 28.49
N PHE A 389 29.19 -30.31 28.72
CA PHE A 389 30.28 -31.29 28.48
C PHE A 389 31.07 -31.48 29.76
N VAL A 390 31.55 -32.69 29.97
CA VAL A 390 32.47 -33.07 31.05
C VAL A 390 33.68 -33.75 30.45
N ASP A 391 34.88 -33.24 30.72
CA ASP A 391 36.16 -33.70 30.12
C ASP A 391 36.04 -33.85 28.58
N GLY A 392 35.43 -32.88 27.94
CA GLY A 392 35.20 -32.81 26.49
C GLY A 392 34.15 -33.78 25.95
N LYS A 393 33.46 -34.56 26.80
CA LYS A 393 32.37 -35.45 26.37
C LYS A 393 31.00 -34.83 26.67
N ALA A 394 30.10 -34.89 25.70
CA ALA A 394 28.73 -34.42 25.87
C ALA A 394 28.03 -35.19 27.01
N LEU A 395 27.43 -34.48 27.93
CA LEU A 395 26.72 -34.99 29.09
C LEU A 395 25.23 -34.78 28.97
N LEU A 396 24.81 -33.53 28.68
CA LEU A 396 23.44 -33.10 28.79
C LEU A 396 23.14 -32.04 27.71
N SER A 397 21.94 -32.04 27.19
CA SER A 397 21.46 -31.03 26.27
C SER A 397 20.05 -30.55 26.64
N GLY A 398 19.71 -29.31 26.25
CA GLY A 398 18.39 -28.73 26.41
C GLY A 398 18.03 -28.21 27.81
N LYS A 399 18.96 -28.24 28.78
CA LYS A 399 18.77 -27.63 30.10
C LYS A 399 19.73 -26.45 30.28
N SER A 400 19.23 -25.32 30.69
CA SER A 400 20.05 -24.14 31.04
C SER A 400 20.82 -24.27 32.35
N TYR A 401 20.72 -25.40 33.04
CA TYR A 401 21.42 -25.63 34.29
C TYR A 401 22.00 -27.07 34.36
N LEU A 402 23.06 -27.20 35.11
CA LEU A 402 23.67 -28.50 35.47
C LEU A 402 23.64 -28.62 37.00
N SER A 403 23.13 -29.73 37.53
CA SER A 403 22.95 -29.94 38.97
C SER A 403 23.65 -31.22 39.46
N SER A 404 23.70 -31.36 40.78
CA SER A 404 24.21 -32.55 41.47
C SER A 404 23.45 -33.85 41.12
N SER A 405 22.22 -33.72 40.57
CA SER A 405 21.43 -34.87 40.09
C SER A 405 21.81 -35.32 38.69
N ASP A 406 22.42 -34.47 37.89
CA ASP A 406 22.76 -34.75 36.49
C ASP A 406 24.15 -35.44 36.37
N ILE A 407 25.04 -35.24 37.32
CA ILE A 407 26.39 -35.84 37.35
C ILE A 407 26.81 -36.21 38.78
N GLN A 408 27.47 -37.34 38.91
CA GLN A 408 28.12 -37.68 40.19
C GLN A 408 29.21 -36.63 40.50
N THR A 409 29.27 -36.18 41.76
CA THR A 409 30.22 -35.18 42.23
C THR A 409 31.65 -35.55 41.83
N PRO A 410 32.30 -34.79 40.96
CA PRO A 410 33.63 -35.17 40.44
C PRO A 410 34.72 -34.80 41.44
N ASP A 411 35.76 -35.62 41.52
CA ASP A 411 36.95 -35.31 42.31
C ASP A 411 37.71 -34.10 41.74
N TYR A 412 37.89 -34.11 40.40
CA TYR A 412 38.42 -32.99 39.62
C TYR A 412 38.04 -33.19 38.16
N ARG A 413 37.30 -32.24 37.58
CA ARG A 413 36.79 -32.33 36.19
C ARG A 413 36.74 -30.95 35.54
N GLU A 414 36.96 -30.96 34.24
CA GLU A 414 36.60 -29.81 33.41
C GLU A 414 35.14 -29.91 33.00
N ILE A 415 34.40 -28.84 33.25
CA ILE A 415 33.02 -28.69 32.79
C ILE A 415 32.96 -27.53 31.81
N ARG A 416 32.28 -27.74 30.70
CA ARG A 416 32.02 -26.70 29.70
C ARG A 416 30.52 -26.64 29.46
N VAL A 417 29.97 -25.43 29.45
CA VAL A 417 28.67 -25.13 28.88
C VAL A 417 28.86 -24.41 27.57
N GLU A 418 28.09 -24.81 26.59
CA GLU A 418 28.00 -24.18 25.26
C GLU A 418 26.56 -23.75 25.06
N VAL A 419 26.38 -22.44 24.77
CA VAL A 419 25.09 -21.80 24.47
C VAL A 419 25.08 -21.59 22.98
N VAL A 420 24.06 -22.07 22.30
CA VAL A 420 23.93 -22.05 20.84
C VAL A 420 22.63 -21.39 20.49
N ASP A 421 22.65 -20.45 19.54
CA ASP A 421 21.47 -19.82 18.96
C ASP A 421 20.78 -20.72 17.92
N ASP A 422 19.73 -20.24 17.27
CA ASP A 422 18.99 -20.98 16.24
C ASP A 422 19.67 -20.94 14.86
N ASP A 423 20.55 -19.98 14.63
CA ASP A 423 21.37 -19.88 13.41
C ASP A 423 22.69 -20.70 13.50
N GLY A 424 23.02 -21.25 14.67
CA GLY A 424 24.08 -22.23 14.88
C GLY A 424 25.40 -21.64 15.36
N GLU A 425 25.49 -20.36 15.71
CA GLU A 425 26.64 -19.82 16.39
C GLU A 425 26.61 -20.12 17.88
N SER A 426 27.75 -20.08 18.52
CA SER A 426 27.85 -20.47 19.93
C SER A 426 28.86 -19.68 20.73
N ALA A 427 28.55 -19.51 22.01
CA ALA A 427 29.50 -19.09 23.03
C ALA A 427 29.64 -20.15 24.12
N ASN A 428 30.83 -20.26 24.71
CA ASN A 428 31.07 -21.27 25.71
C ASN A 428 31.86 -20.74 26.92
N ILE A 429 31.63 -21.40 28.07
CA ILE A 429 32.39 -21.16 29.30
C ILE A 429 32.89 -22.50 29.79
N SER A 430 34.21 -22.65 29.90
CA SER A 430 34.88 -23.80 30.48
C SER A 430 35.45 -23.48 31.86
N PHE A 431 35.25 -24.35 32.82
CA PHE A 431 35.71 -24.15 34.19
C PHE A 431 36.10 -25.50 34.83
N LEU A 432 36.91 -25.42 35.87
CA LEU A 432 37.35 -26.62 36.60
C LEU A 432 36.53 -26.74 37.88
N VAL A 433 36.04 -27.96 38.14
CA VAL A 433 35.31 -28.27 39.36
C VAL A 433 36.14 -29.22 40.21
N ARG A 434 36.29 -28.87 41.45
CA ARG A 434 36.97 -29.72 42.45
C ARG A 434 36.03 -29.95 43.65
N GLN A 435 36.05 -31.19 44.17
CA GLN A 435 35.35 -31.51 45.38
C GLN A 435 36.07 -30.94 46.62
N GLN A 436 35.30 -30.43 47.56
CA GLN A 436 35.82 -29.99 48.85
C GLN A 436 36.45 -31.17 49.59
N THR A 437 37.76 -31.14 49.82
CA THR A 437 38.42 -32.13 50.68
C THR A 437 38.11 -31.81 52.13
N ASP A 438 37.62 -32.79 52.88
CA ASP A 438 37.47 -32.70 54.33
C ASP A 438 38.84 -32.51 54.95
N SER A 439 39.31 -31.32 55.06
CA SER A 439 40.46 -31.01 55.94
C SER A 439 39.94 -31.05 57.37
N THR A 440 39.88 -32.23 57.97
CA THR A 440 39.85 -32.33 59.44
C THR A 440 41.19 -31.84 59.96
N GLN A 441 41.43 -30.54 59.87
CA GLN A 441 42.39 -29.93 60.79
C GLN A 441 41.71 -29.86 62.15
N THR A 442 41.95 -30.86 62.98
CA THR A 442 41.84 -30.75 64.43
C THR A 442 42.79 -29.66 64.84
N PHE A 443 42.31 -28.43 64.86
CA PHE A 443 43.01 -27.42 65.65
C PHE A 443 42.94 -27.87 67.06
N SER A 444 44.05 -28.40 67.62
CA SER A 444 44.15 -28.60 69.03
C SER A 444 43.97 -27.27 69.73
N ASP A 445 43.02 -27.15 70.59
CA ASP A 445 42.63 -25.95 71.37
C ASP A 445 43.75 -25.29 72.16
N SER A 446 44.98 -25.84 72.07
CA SER A 446 46.13 -25.33 72.82
C SER A 446 46.87 -24.16 72.14
N SER A 447 46.65 -23.90 70.82
CA SER A 447 47.32 -22.78 70.15
C SER A 447 46.54 -21.49 70.10
N LEU A 448 45.21 -21.54 70.23
CA LEU A 448 44.37 -20.36 70.18
C LEU A 448 44.47 -19.50 71.46
N SER A 449 44.68 -20.15 72.61
CA SER A 449 44.82 -19.45 73.91
C SER A 449 46.11 -18.66 74.03
N LEU A 450 47.21 -19.11 73.38
CA LEU A 450 48.53 -18.41 73.40
C LEU A 450 48.52 -17.17 72.46
N GLY A 451 47.86 -17.29 71.31
CA GLY A 451 47.73 -16.19 70.36
C GLY A 451 46.92 -15.01 70.88
N ILE A 452 45.80 -15.31 71.55
CA ILE A 452 44.93 -14.27 72.11
C ILE A 452 45.58 -13.57 73.29
N ALA A 453 46.33 -14.28 74.12
CA ALA A 453 47.07 -13.68 75.25
C ALA A 453 48.22 -12.77 74.72
N LEU A 454 48.94 -13.14 73.68
CA LEU A 454 49.99 -12.32 73.06
C LEU A 454 49.40 -11.08 72.38
N PHE A 455 48.26 -11.17 71.76
CA PHE A 455 47.56 -10.04 71.14
C PHE A 455 47.07 -8.99 72.16
N PHE A 456 46.58 -9.45 73.31
CA PHE A 456 46.17 -8.57 74.41
C PHE A 456 47.32 -7.88 75.03
N ILE A 457 48.47 -8.55 75.24
CA ILE A 457 49.71 -7.97 75.77
C ILE A 457 50.29 -6.89 74.81
N LEU A 458 50.35 -7.18 73.51
CA LEU A 458 50.79 -6.25 72.50
C LEU A 458 49.89 -5.05 72.40
N SER A 459 48.56 -5.19 72.50
CA SER A 459 47.59 -4.11 72.46
C SER A 459 47.75 -3.17 73.68
N ILE A 460 48.02 -3.69 74.86
CA ILE A 460 48.25 -2.94 76.05
C ILE A 460 49.58 -2.13 75.97
N VAL A 461 50.65 -2.70 75.41
CA VAL A 461 51.93 -2.03 75.18
C VAL A 461 51.77 -0.89 74.14
N VAL A 462 50.99 -1.13 73.04
CA VAL A 462 50.76 -0.07 72.05
C VAL A 462 49.92 1.06 72.59
N ILE A 463 48.92 0.80 73.43
CA ILE A 463 48.09 1.80 74.08
C ILE A 463 48.97 2.61 75.10
N ALA A 464 49.88 1.96 75.86
CA ALA A 464 50.76 2.64 76.79
C ALA A 464 51.78 3.54 76.07
N VAL A 465 52.29 3.10 74.89
CA VAL A 465 53.20 3.89 74.06
C VAL A 465 52.52 5.07 73.41
N MET A 466 51.25 4.88 72.97
CA MET A 466 50.46 5.96 72.43
C MET A 466 50.07 7.00 73.46
N ARG A 467 49.84 6.60 74.71
CA ARG A 467 49.49 7.53 75.80
C ARG A 467 50.70 8.35 76.26
N GLN A 468 51.92 7.92 76.07
CA GLN A 468 53.15 8.64 76.37
C GLN A 468 53.57 9.66 75.31
N ARG A 469 52.93 9.59 74.08
CA ARG A 469 53.26 10.52 72.97
C ARG A 469 52.22 11.65 72.76
N SER A 470 51.16 11.73 73.55
CA SER A 470 50.19 12.79 73.44
C SER A 470 50.28 13.90 74.44
N SER A 471 51.50 14.48 74.58
CA SER A 471 51.65 15.77 75.23
C SER A 471 52.72 16.56 74.47
N SER A 472 52.32 17.33 73.50
CA SER A 472 52.78 18.66 73.16
C SER A 472 52.03 19.25 71.98
N ASP A 473 51.27 20.20 72.28
CA ASP A 473 51.01 21.50 71.65
C ASP A 473 50.71 21.60 70.14
N GLY A 474 49.51 21.97 69.83
CA GLY A 474 48.89 23.18 69.33
C GLY A 474 49.23 23.65 67.90
N PRO A 475 48.52 24.63 67.38
CA PRO A 475 47.20 24.55 66.75
C PRO A 475 47.18 25.01 65.27
N SER A 476 45.97 25.00 64.69
CA SER A 476 45.54 25.86 63.58
C SER A 476 45.63 25.35 62.14
N GLY A 477 44.49 25.45 61.49
CA GLY A 477 44.41 25.69 60.08
C GLY A 477 43.32 24.96 59.31
N PHE A 478 42.07 25.38 59.54
CA PHE A 478 40.98 25.03 58.62
C PHE A 478 41.16 25.79 57.30
N VAL A 479 41.09 25.13 56.16
CA VAL A 479 40.85 25.75 54.86
C VAL A 479 39.49 25.29 54.34
N LYS A 480 38.59 26.29 54.31
CA LYS A 480 37.27 26.23 53.68
C LYS A 480 37.41 26.22 52.15
N TRP A 481 36.73 25.31 51.45
CA TRP A 481 36.48 25.44 50.03
C TRP A 481 35.09 26.03 49.82
N THR A 482 35.06 27.21 49.21
CA THR A 482 33.87 27.91 48.76
C THR A 482 33.61 27.59 47.28
N GLU A 483 32.34 27.37 46.97
CA GLU A 483 31.73 27.38 45.65
C GLU A 483 32.00 28.64 44.83
N ARG A 484 32.05 28.48 43.54
CA ARG A 484 31.57 29.41 42.50
C ARG A 484 31.73 28.68 41.15
N GLY A 485 30.73 28.57 40.29
CA GLY A 485 29.64 29.48 39.96
C GLY A 485 29.70 29.87 38.50
N LYS A 486 28.61 29.65 37.81
CA LYS A 486 28.11 30.33 36.59
C LYS A 486 28.61 29.93 35.22
N GLU A 487 27.59 29.52 34.46
CA GLU A 487 27.46 29.62 33.01
C GLU A 487 27.87 30.98 32.41
N PRO A 488 28.10 31.02 31.07
CA PRO A 488 27.07 31.70 30.30
C PRO A 488 26.67 31.03 28.98
N LYS A 489 25.44 31.40 28.61
CA LYS A 489 24.79 31.27 27.32
C LYS A 489 25.59 31.89 26.16
N ASN A 490 25.54 31.22 25.03
CA ASN A 490 25.02 31.79 23.78
C ASN A 490 24.53 30.67 22.87
#